data_423d71fb183bf51ca8e687599c52bca9
#
_entry.id   423d71fb183bf51ca8e687599c52bca9
#
_cell.length_a   1.000
_cell.length_b   1.000
_cell.length_c   1.000
_cell.angle_alpha   90.00
_cell.angle_beta   90.00
_cell.angle_gamma   90.00
#
_symmetry.space_group_name_H-M   'P 1'
#
loop_
_entity.id
_entity.type
_entity.pdbx_description
1 polymer ?
#
loop_
_entity_poly.entity_id
_entity_poly.type
_entity_poly.pdbx_seq_one_letter_code
_entity_poly.pdbx_strand_id
1 'polypeptide(L)'
;MRAPSSTVFEWVQELLQEAATSLTQLDCIAFGAGPGSFTGVRIAVALAQGLGYARGLPLCPVSTLAALAAGALQADTRADTAACCLDARMGEVYFGVYRRDAADGVQAVAADALRKPASVCLPEHGSVLAAGPGWTAHPEMAERLRSRLLTIDSDRLPTAADVARLASSRFPAGLVVSAADALPNYLRDRVTGAS
;
A
#
# COMPACT_ATOMS: atom_id res chain seq x y z
N MET A 1 18.00 20.13 7.71
CA MET A 1 17.00 19.05 7.46
C MET A 1 17.67 18.05 6.52
N ARG A 2 17.91 16.80 6.96
CA ARG A 2 18.52 15.78 6.08
C ARG A 2 17.57 15.43 4.95
N ALA A 3 18.10 15.10 3.77
CA ALA A 3 17.28 14.67 2.65
C ALA A 3 16.59 13.32 3.00
N PRO A 4 15.31 13.12 2.67
CA PRO A 4 14.57 11.89 3.01
C PRO A 4 15.29 10.61 2.57
N SER A 5 16.01 10.64 1.44
CA SER A 5 16.74 9.49 0.91
C SER A 5 17.95 9.08 1.77
N SER A 6 18.71 10.03 2.35
CA SER A 6 19.86 9.69 3.21
C SER A 6 19.41 9.02 4.50
N THR A 7 18.29 9.44 5.06
CA THR A 7 17.70 8.84 6.27
C THR A 7 17.23 7.41 6.04
N VAL A 8 16.67 7.09 4.84
CA VAL A 8 16.22 5.71 4.54
C VAL A 8 17.40 4.75 4.46
N PHE A 9 18.54 5.14 3.89
CA PHE A 9 19.73 4.27 3.89
C PHE A 9 20.27 4.01 5.30
N GLU A 10 20.25 5.00 6.19
CA GLU A 10 20.61 4.82 7.60
C GLU A 10 19.66 3.77 8.25
N TRP A 11 18.36 3.89 8.07
CA TRP A 11 17.39 2.91 8.58
C TRP A 11 17.58 1.50 8.00
N VAL A 12 17.90 1.37 6.71
CA VAL A 12 18.21 0.06 6.11
C VAL A 12 19.41 -0.58 6.78
N GLN A 13 20.48 0.20 7.07
CA GLN A 13 21.66 -0.30 7.76
C GLN A 13 21.35 -0.71 9.20
N GLU A 14 20.59 0.11 9.94
CA GLU A 14 20.15 -0.20 11.30
C GLU A 14 19.34 -1.51 11.34
N LEU A 15 18.34 -1.67 10.45
CA LEU A 15 17.52 -2.87 10.39
C LEU A 15 18.33 -4.13 10.04
N LEU A 16 19.30 -4.03 9.13
CA LEU A 16 20.18 -5.15 8.80
C LEU A 16 21.07 -5.54 9.99
N GLN A 17 21.56 -4.56 10.75
CA GLN A 17 22.33 -4.80 11.97
C GLN A 17 21.48 -5.45 13.06
N GLU A 18 20.26 -4.94 13.32
CA GLU A 18 19.32 -5.51 14.28
C GLU A 18 18.96 -6.98 13.94
N ALA A 19 18.76 -7.25 12.63
CA ALA A 19 18.46 -8.58 12.14
C ALA A 19 19.69 -9.51 12.05
N ALA A 20 20.88 -9.04 12.41
CA ALA A 20 22.16 -9.73 12.24
C ALA A 20 22.34 -10.32 10.82
N THR A 21 21.91 -9.57 9.79
CA THR A 21 21.92 -9.97 8.38
C THR A 21 22.59 -8.90 7.50
N SER A 22 22.70 -9.20 6.21
CA SER A 22 23.27 -8.30 5.22
C SER A 22 22.45 -8.29 3.93
N LEU A 23 22.62 -7.28 3.10
CA LEU A 23 21.98 -7.22 1.78
C LEU A 23 22.28 -8.42 0.88
N THR A 24 23.39 -9.14 1.11
CA THR A 24 23.74 -10.34 0.35
C THR A 24 22.96 -11.58 0.72
N GLN A 25 22.26 -11.55 1.85
CA GLN A 25 21.48 -12.67 2.39
C GLN A 25 19.97 -12.47 2.15
N LEU A 26 19.60 -11.35 1.50
CA LEU A 26 18.20 -11.12 1.12
C LEU A 26 17.88 -11.82 -0.20
N ASP A 27 16.67 -12.36 -0.30
CA ASP A 27 16.14 -13.00 -1.51
C ASP A 27 15.45 -12.00 -2.45
N CYS A 28 14.83 -10.97 -1.90
CA CYS A 28 14.15 -9.90 -2.66
C CYS A 28 14.05 -8.61 -1.86
N ILE A 29 13.69 -7.52 -2.54
CA ILE A 29 13.35 -6.24 -1.92
C ILE A 29 11.88 -5.94 -2.20
N ALA A 30 11.07 -5.85 -1.15
CA ALA A 30 9.69 -5.44 -1.26
C ALA A 30 9.55 -3.92 -1.08
N PHE A 31 8.65 -3.32 -1.84
CA PHE A 31 8.40 -1.88 -1.76
C PHE A 31 6.94 -1.53 -2.02
N GLY A 32 6.47 -0.46 -1.39
CA GLY A 32 5.16 0.11 -1.68
C GLY A 32 5.17 0.80 -3.05
N ALA A 33 4.53 0.18 -4.03
CA ALA A 33 4.48 0.68 -5.40
C ALA A 33 3.45 1.79 -5.62
N GLY A 34 2.70 2.19 -4.59
CA GLY A 34 1.56 3.11 -4.70
C GLY A 34 0.23 2.36 -4.70
N PRO A 35 -0.89 3.12 -4.78
CA PRO A 35 -0.98 4.57 -4.92
C PRO A 35 -0.57 5.33 -3.64
N GLY A 36 -0.23 6.61 -3.79
CA GLY A 36 0.17 7.45 -2.67
C GLY A 36 0.68 8.82 -3.13
N SER A 37 1.41 9.52 -2.24
CA SER A 37 1.97 10.81 -2.61
C SER A 37 2.96 10.68 -3.77
N PHE A 38 2.87 11.58 -4.73
CA PHE A 38 3.67 11.58 -5.95
C PHE A 38 5.19 11.47 -5.71
N THR A 39 5.71 12.25 -4.77
CA THR A 39 7.12 12.22 -4.41
C THR A 39 7.48 10.96 -3.61
N GLY A 40 6.64 10.58 -2.64
CA GLY A 40 6.92 9.43 -1.77
C GLY A 40 7.00 8.11 -2.53
N VAL A 41 6.07 7.85 -3.44
CA VAL A 41 6.07 6.64 -4.26
C VAL A 41 7.31 6.57 -5.15
N ARG A 42 7.71 7.69 -5.78
CA ARG A 42 8.93 7.74 -6.60
C ARG A 42 10.21 7.50 -5.81
N ILE A 43 10.31 8.07 -4.61
CA ILE A 43 11.45 7.81 -3.72
C ILE A 43 11.51 6.33 -3.36
N ALA A 44 10.39 5.71 -2.99
CA ALA A 44 10.35 4.30 -2.64
C ALA A 44 10.79 3.40 -3.81
N VAL A 45 10.28 3.67 -5.01
CA VAL A 45 10.66 2.93 -6.23
C VAL A 45 12.15 3.13 -6.55
N ALA A 46 12.66 4.37 -6.54
CA ALA A 46 14.06 4.66 -6.87
C ALA A 46 15.02 4.00 -5.87
N LEU A 47 14.69 3.99 -4.58
CA LEU A 47 15.48 3.30 -3.56
C LEU A 47 15.47 1.80 -3.76
N ALA A 48 14.30 1.20 -4.02
CA ALA A 48 14.19 -0.24 -4.31
C ALA A 48 15.00 -0.61 -5.56
N GLN A 49 14.87 0.19 -6.64
CA GLN A 49 15.65 0.00 -7.87
C GLN A 49 17.17 0.08 -7.61
N GLY A 50 17.62 1.10 -6.86
CA GLY A 50 19.03 1.26 -6.52
C GLY A 50 19.59 0.06 -5.76
N LEU A 51 18.91 -0.37 -4.71
CA LEU A 51 19.31 -1.52 -3.90
C LEU A 51 19.25 -2.83 -4.70
N GLY A 52 18.17 -3.04 -5.45
CA GLY A 52 17.99 -4.23 -6.28
C GLY A 52 19.03 -4.34 -7.38
N TYR A 53 19.30 -3.24 -8.09
CA TYR A 53 20.32 -3.19 -9.12
C TYR A 53 21.72 -3.47 -8.57
N ALA A 54 22.09 -2.83 -7.46
CA ALA A 54 23.41 -2.98 -6.85
C ALA A 54 23.73 -4.42 -6.41
N ARG A 55 22.69 -5.23 -6.16
CA ARG A 55 22.85 -6.60 -5.62
C ARG A 55 22.27 -7.70 -6.53
N GLY A 56 21.69 -7.34 -7.67
CA GLY A 56 21.03 -8.29 -8.55
C GLY A 56 19.78 -8.93 -7.92
N LEU A 57 19.13 -8.25 -6.97
CA LEU A 57 17.95 -8.77 -6.28
C LEU A 57 16.67 -8.44 -7.06
N PRO A 58 15.72 -9.39 -7.14
CA PRO A 58 14.39 -9.10 -7.67
C PRO A 58 13.63 -8.17 -6.74
N LEU A 59 12.70 -7.41 -7.30
CA LEU A 59 11.86 -6.47 -6.56
C LEU A 59 10.42 -6.97 -6.51
N CYS A 60 9.80 -6.90 -5.35
CA CYS A 60 8.40 -7.25 -5.14
C CYS A 60 7.56 -6.00 -4.95
N PRO A 61 6.85 -5.51 -5.99
CA PRO A 61 5.94 -4.37 -5.87
C PRO A 61 4.67 -4.77 -5.12
N VAL A 62 4.31 -3.98 -4.11
CA VAL A 62 3.10 -4.18 -3.30
C VAL A 62 2.23 -2.93 -3.38
N SER A 63 0.92 -3.11 -3.62
CA SER A 63 -0.01 -2.00 -3.54
C SER A 63 -0.04 -1.42 -2.11
N THR A 64 0.01 -0.09 -2.02
CA THR A 64 -0.11 0.62 -0.75
C THR A 64 -1.47 0.38 -0.09
N LEU A 65 -2.55 0.26 -0.89
CA LEU A 65 -3.88 -0.06 -0.40
C LEU A 65 -3.98 -1.52 0.07
N ALA A 66 -3.30 -2.45 -0.60
CA ALA A 66 -3.20 -3.85 -0.15
C ALA A 66 -2.46 -3.96 1.20
N ALA A 67 -1.35 -3.23 1.36
CA ALA A 67 -0.61 -3.18 2.62
C ALA A 67 -1.47 -2.60 3.75
N LEU A 68 -2.20 -1.51 3.47
CA LEU A 68 -3.15 -0.92 4.41
C LEU A 68 -4.23 -1.92 4.82
N ALA A 69 -4.81 -2.66 3.85
CA ALA A 69 -5.81 -3.69 4.10
C ALA A 69 -5.28 -4.83 4.98
N ALA A 70 -4.08 -5.33 4.66
CA ALA A 70 -3.46 -6.42 5.41
C ALA A 70 -3.23 -6.03 6.88
N GLY A 71 -2.71 -4.84 7.14
CA GLY A 71 -2.52 -4.33 8.49
C GLY A 71 -3.85 -4.11 9.24
N ALA A 72 -4.85 -3.55 8.56
CA ALA A 72 -6.16 -3.28 9.14
C ALA A 72 -6.90 -4.59 9.51
N LEU A 73 -6.95 -5.54 8.60
CA LEU A 73 -7.59 -6.83 8.83
C LEU A 73 -6.83 -7.69 9.87
N GLN A 74 -5.52 -7.54 9.99
CA GLN A 74 -4.78 -8.20 11.07
C GLN A 74 -5.14 -7.64 12.45
N ALA A 75 -5.34 -6.33 12.55
CA ALA A 75 -5.67 -5.67 13.81
C ALA A 75 -7.13 -5.90 14.25
N ASP A 76 -8.05 -6.03 13.31
CA ASP A 76 -9.46 -6.31 13.63
C ASP A 76 -9.93 -7.60 12.93
N THR A 77 -9.96 -8.67 13.70
CA THR A 77 -10.33 -10.01 13.20
C THR A 77 -11.84 -10.19 13.00
N ARG A 78 -12.67 -9.25 13.44
CA ARG A 78 -14.13 -9.27 13.24
C ARG A 78 -14.51 -8.93 11.80
N ALA A 79 -13.64 -8.20 11.09
CA ALA A 79 -13.84 -7.88 9.69
C ALA A 79 -13.22 -8.95 8.78
N ASP A 80 -13.91 -9.29 7.72
CA ASP A 80 -13.42 -10.14 6.64
C ASP A 80 -12.95 -9.33 5.42
N THR A 81 -13.36 -8.08 5.34
CA THR A 81 -13.13 -7.19 4.21
C THR A 81 -12.67 -5.81 4.70
N ALA A 82 -11.68 -5.23 4.04
CA ALA A 82 -11.22 -3.86 4.28
C ALA A 82 -11.51 -2.97 3.06
N ALA A 83 -12.18 -1.85 3.30
CA ALA A 83 -12.35 -0.75 2.35
C ALA A 83 -11.28 0.32 2.63
N CYS A 84 -10.21 0.29 1.85
CA CYS A 84 -9.04 1.14 2.03
C CYS A 84 -9.17 2.45 1.26
N CYS A 85 -8.88 3.57 1.93
CA CYS A 85 -9.06 4.89 1.36
C CYS A 85 -7.90 5.82 1.74
N LEU A 86 -7.21 6.37 0.72
CA LEU A 86 -6.21 7.42 0.88
C LEU A 86 -6.67 8.67 0.15
N ASP A 87 -6.37 9.85 0.71
CA ASP A 87 -6.65 11.13 0.04
C ASP A 87 -5.75 11.26 -1.20
N ALA A 88 -6.37 11.39 -2.38
CA ALA A 88 -5.68 11.59 -3.64
C ALA A 88 -5.54 13.07 -4.03
N ARG A 89 -5.95 13.97 -3.14
CA ARG A 89 -6.07 15.42 -3.39
C ARG A 89 -7.11 15.74 -4.48
N MET A 90 -7.35 17.02 -4.71
CA MET A 90 -8.27 17.52 -5.76
C MET A 90 -9.70 16.97 -5.61
N GLY A 91 -10.14 16.67 -4.38
CA GLY A 91 -11.47 16.12 -4.10
C GLY A 91 -11.66 14.67 -4.56
N GLU A 92 -10.57 13.91 -4.70
CA GLU A 92 -10.58 12.49 -5.10
C GLU A 92 -9.90 11.62 -4.06
N VAL A 93 -10.15 10.33 -4.12
CA VAL A 93 -9.56 9.31 -3.25
C VAL A 93 -8.97 8.17 -4.06
N TYR A 94 -7.84 7.63 -3.58
CA TYR A 94 -7.42 6.30 -3.96
C TYR A 94 -8.20 5.30 -3.12
N PHE A 95 -8.91 4.41 -3.79
CA PHE A 95 -9.83 3.48 -3.14
C PHE A 95 -9.59 2.04 -3.62
N GLY A 96 -9.59 1.10 -2.69
CA GLY A 96 -9.48 -0.33 -2.96
C GLY A 96 -10.22 -1.13 -1.91
N VAL A 97 -10.76 -2.28 -2.30
CA VAL A 97 -11.46 -3.22 -1.42
C VAL A 97 -10.74 -4.56 -1.45
N TYR A 98 -10.40 -5.05 -0.27
CA TYR A 98 -9.65 -6.28 -0.10
C TYR A 98 -10.34 -7.20 0.88
N ARG A 99 -10.39 -8.48 0.55
CA ARG A 99 -10.87 -9.54 1.45
C ARG A 99 -9.69 -10.26 2.07
N ARG A 100 -9.87 -10.71 3.30
CA ARG A 100 -8.91 -11.60 3.97
C ARG A 100 -8.71 -12.86 3.13
N ASP A 101 -7.48 -13.23 2.91
CA ASP A 101 -7.07 -14.45 2.25
C ASP A 101 -6.08 -15.22 3.12
N ALA A 102 -6.26 -16.54 3.22
CA ALA A 102 -5.45 -17.36 4.11
C ALA A 102 -4.03 -17.61 3.55
N ALA A 103 -3.89 -17.60 2.22
CA ALA A 103 -2.61 -17.85 1.55
C ALA A 103 -1.79 -16.58 1.40
N ASP A 104 -2.43 -15.50 0.91
CA ASP A 104 -1.76 -14.27 0.50
C ASP A 104 -2.00 -13.08 1.44
N GLY A 105 -2.63 -13.33 2.59
CA GLY A 105 -3.00 -12.31 3.56
C GLY A 105 -4.21 -11.48 3.14
N VAL A 106 -4.23 -10.93 1.92
CA VAL A 106 -5.40 -10.23 1.35
C VAL A 106 -5.49 -10.42 -0.16
N GLN A 107 -6.73 -10.56 -0.65
CA GLN A 107 -7.08 -10.59 -2.06
C GLN A 107 -7.89 -9.36 -2.45
N ALA A 108 -7.53 -8.72 -3.54
CA ALA A 108 -8.31 -7.60 -4.07
C ALA A 108 -9.68 -8.09 -4.56
N VAL A 109 -10.76 -7.45 -4.11
CA VAL A 109 -12.12 -7.66 -4.58
C VAL A 109 -12.33 -6.96 -5.94
N ALA A 110 -11.66 -5.81 -6.12
CA ALA A 110 -11.57 -5.06 -7.37
C ALA A 110 -10.22 -4.36 -7.43
N ALA A 111 -9.78 -3.98 -8.63
CA ALA A 111 -8.55 -3.23 -8.82
C ALA A 111 -8.60 -1.87 -8.07
N ASP A 112 -7.46 -1.46 -7.56
CA ASP A 112 -7.28 -0.13 -6.99
C ASP A 112 -7.67 0.94 -8.02
N ALA A 113 -8.36 1.98 -7.57
CA ALA A 113 -8.85 3.02 -8.48
C ALA A 113 -8.83 4.42 -7.84
N LEU A 114 -8.65 5.41 -8.69
CA LEU A 114 -8.95 6.81 -8.37
C LEU A 114 -10.47 7.01 -8.48
N ARG A 115 -11.09 7.57 -7.43
CA ARG A 115 -12.54 7.73 -7.34
C ARG A 115 -12.91 9.10 -6.79
N LYS A 116 -14.07 9.61 -7.21
CA LYS A 116 -14.75 10.67 -6.46
C LYS A 116 -15.40 10.07 -5.21
N PRO A 117 -15.33 10.72 -4.03
CA PRO A 117 -15.93 10.21 -2.80
C PRO A 117 -17.41 9.80 -2.95
N ALA A 118 -18.17 10.55 -3.74
CA ALA A 118 -19.59 10.26 -4.02
C ALA A 118 -19.80 8.93 -4.79
N SER A 119 -18.83 8.47 -5.57
CA SER A 119 -18.91 7.24 -6.36
C SER A 119 -18.35 5.99 -5.67
N VAL A 120 -17.82 6.14 -4.46
CA VAL A 120 -17.31 5.01 -3.68
C VAL A 120 -18.48 4.13 -3.24
N CYS A 121 -18.36 2.83 -3.51
CA CYS A 121 -19.34 1.82 -3.10
C CYS A 121 -18.63 0.71 -2.32
N LEU A 122 -19.35 0.09 -1.37
CA LEU A 122 -18.89 -1.07 -0.62
C LEU A 122 -19.48 -2.37 -1.22
N PRO A 123 -18.83 -3.51 -1.02
CA PRO A 123 -19.37 -4.81 -1.39
C PRO A 123 -20.75 -5.03 -0.78
N GLU A 124 -21.62 -5.77 -1.46
CA GLU A 124 -22.98 -6.04 -0.95
C GLU A 124 -22.99 -6.88 0.32
N HIS A 125 -22.02 -7.77 0.47
CA HIS A 125 -21.91 -8.72 1.58
C HIS A 125 -20.55 -8.63 2.27
N GLY A 126 -20.51 -9.07 3.53
CA GLY A 126 -19.32 -9.13 4.35
C GLY A 126 -19.28 -8.07 5.46
N SER A 127 -18.43 -8.31 6.46
CA SER A 127 -18.15 -7.37 7.54
C SER A 127 -17.01 -6.42 7.12
N VAL A 128 -17.37 -5.20 6.75
CA VAL A 128 -16.44 -4.25 6.15
C VAL A 128 -15.84 -3.31 7.20
N LEU A 129 -14.51 -3.32 7.29
CA LEU A 129 -13.70 -2.34 8.02
C LEU A 129 -13.26 -1.23 7.05
N ALA A 130 -13.51 0.02 7.39
CA ALA A 130 -12.95 1.17 6.68
C ALA A 130 -11.55 1.49 7.23
N ALA A 131 -10.54 1.61 6.37
CA ALA A 131 -9.17 1.88 6.79
C ALA A 131 -8.53 3.02 5.99
N GLY A 132 -7.80 3.87 6.71
CA GLY A 132 -6.96 4.93 6.15
C GLY A 132 -7.52 6.34 6.21
N PRO A 133 -6.65 7.34 6.07
CA PRO A 133 -6.97 8.76 6.30
C PRO A 133 -7.94 9.37 5.28
N GLY A 134 -8.18 8.73 4.14
CA GLY A 134 -9.18 9.17 3.18
C GLY A 134 -10.59 9.23 3.75
N TRP A 135 -10.89 8.40 4.75
CA TRP A 135 -12.20 8.40 5.42
C TRP A 135 -12.43 9.64 6.27
N THR A 136 -11.37 10.18 6.91
CA THR A 136 -11.45 11.45 7.65
C THR A 136 -11.40 12.66 6.71
N ALA A 137 -10.62 12.56 5.63
CA ALA A 137 -10.53 13.64 4.63
C ALA A 137 -11.85 13.90 3.88
N HIS A 138 -12.75 12.89 3.84
CA HIS A 138 -14.04 12.94 3.16
C HIS A 138 -15.18 12.45 4.07
N PRO A 139 -15.56 13.23 5.09
CA PRO A 139 -16.56 12.82 6.10
C PRO A 139 -17.94 12.53 5.52
N GLU A 140 -18.33 13.21 4.44
CA GLU A 140 -19.59 12.97 3.73
C GLU A 140 -19.66 11.55 3.14
N MET A 141 -18.54 11.01 2.67
CA MET A 141 -18.45 9.62 2.21
C MET A 141 -18.59 8.65 3.38
N ALA A 142 -17.89 8.92 4.48
CA ALA A 142 -17.94 8.10 5.68
C ALA A 142 -19.36 8.03 6.25
N GLU A 143 -20.05 9.16 6.35
CA GLU A 143 -21.42 9.24 6.85
C GLU A 143 -22.39 8.47 5.95
N ARG A 144 -22.32 8.68 4.63
CA ARG A 144 -23.17 7.98 3.64
C ARG A 144 -23.05 6.45 3.73
N LEU A 145 -21.86 5.94 4.06
CA LEU A 145 -21.57 4.51 4.10
C LEU A 145 -21.60 3.91 5.51
N ARG A 146 -21.81 4.75 6.54
CA ARG A 146 -21.65 4.41 7.97
C ARG A 146 -22.44 3.16 8.39
N SER A 147 -23.68 3.03 7.93
CA SER A 147 -24.54 1.88 8.29
C SER A 147 -24.05 0.54 7.73
N ARG A 148 -23.12 0.55 6.79
CA ARG A 148 -22.54 -0.63 6.14
C ARG A 148 -21.12 -0.96 6.63
N LEU A 149 -20.58 -0.13 7.53
CA LEU A 149 -19.23 -0.30 8.08
C LEU A 149 -19.30 -0.87 9.48
N LEU A 150 -18.51 -1.89 9.74
CA LEU A 150 -18.29 -2.42 11.08
C LEU A 150 -17.60 -1.38 11.97
N THR A 151 -16.53 -0.82 11.45
CA THR A 151 -15.73 0.21 12.13
C THR A 151 -14.98 1.07 11.12
N ILE A 152 -14.44 2.21 11.57
CA ILE A 152 -13.58 3.10 10.77
C ILE A 152 -12.28 3.30 11.54
N ASP A 153 -11.16 2.85 10.96
CA ASP A 153 -9.79 3.08 11.45
C ASP A 153 -9.10 4.07 10.51
N SER A 154 -9.42 5.34 10.68
CA SER A 154 -8.92 6.43 9.82
C SER A 154 -7.46 6.78 10.06
N ASP A 155 -6.92 6.44 11.22
CA ASP A 155 -5.53 6.76 11.58
C ASP A 155 -4.54 5.72 11.08
N ARG A 156 -5.04 4.59 10.61
CA ARG A 156 -4.20 3.53 10.07
C ARG A 156 -3.49 3.95 8.80
N LEU A 157 -2.19 3.70 8.81
CA LEU A 157 -1.31 3.90 7.66
C LEU A 157 -0.72 2.54 7.23
N PRO A 158 -0.39 2.38 5.94
CA PRO A 158 0.36 1.22 5.47
C PRO A 158 1.76 1.24 6.08
N THR A 159 2.26 0.08 6.50
CA THR A 159 3.60 -0.05 7.08
C THR A 159 4.52 -0.89 6.21
N ALA A 160 5.84 -0.73 6.38
CA ALA A 160 6.83 -1.58 5.72
C ALA A 160 6.68 -3.07 6.14
N ALA A 161 6.27 -3.32 7.39
CA ALA A 161 5.99 -4.67 7.87
C ALA A 161 4.81 -5.33 7.12
N ASP A 162 3.77 -4.56 6.79
CA ASP A 162 2.63 -5.07 6.01
C ASP A 162 3.05 -5.35 4.55
N VAL A 163 3.90 -4.49 3.96
CA VAL A 163 4.49 -4.71 2.64
C VAL A 163 5.33 -5.98 2.64
N ALA A 164 6.22 -6.17 3.61
CA ALA A 164 7.08 -7.35 3.71
C ALA A 164 6.26 -8.64 3.89
N ARG A 165 5.21 -8.60 4.70
CA ARG A 165 4.29 -9.74 4.91
C ARG A 165 3.60 -10.16 3.61
N LEU A 166 3.08 -9.21 2.83
CA LEU A 166 2.48 -9.52 1.54
C LEU A 166 3.51 -10.01 0.52
N ALA A 167 4.74 -9.49 0.58
CA ALA A 167 5.80 -9.95 -0.29
C ALA A 167 6.26 -11.38 0.00
N SER A 168 6.13 -11.86 1.24
CA SER A 168 6.54 -13.22 1.62
C SER A 168 5.75 -14.33 0.91
N SER A 169 4.50 -14.09 0.54
CA SER A 169 3.70 -14.99 -0.31
C SER A 169 3.91 -14.71 -1.81
N ARG A 170 4.10 -13.45 -2.19
CA ARG A 170 4.24 -13.02 -3.58
C ARG A 170 5.57 -13.44 -4.21
N PHE A 171 6.66 -13.40 -3.44
CA PHE A 171 7.98 -13.77 -3.92
C PHE A 171 8.05 -15.26 -4.36
N PRO A 172 7.63 -16.25 -3.56
CA PRO A 172 7.61 -17.63 -4.00
C PRO A 172 6.67 -17.90 -5.19
N ALA A 173 5.62 -17.09 -5.33
CA ALA A 173 4.70 -17.16 -6.48
C ALA A 173 5.28 -16.51 -7.76
N GLY A 174 6.52 -15.98 -7.72
CA GLY A 174 7.16 -15.34 -8.87
C GLY A 174 6.61 -13.95 -9.21
N LEU A 175 5.84 -13.33 -8.30
CA LEU A 175 5.27 -11.99 -8.50
C LEU A 175 6.31 -10.90 -8.19
N VAL A 176 7.39 -10.91 -8.94
CA VAL A 176 8.52 -10.01 -8.84
C VAL A 176 8.88 -9.42 -10.19
N VAL A 177 9.61 -8.32 -10.16
CA VAL A 177 10.11 -7.63 -11.36
C VAL A 177 11.62 -7.40 -11.22
N SER A 178 12.29 -7.14 -12.34
CA SER A 178 13.67 -6.66 -12.31
C SER A 178 13.75 -5.23 -11.77
N ALA A 179 14.93 -4.78 -11.35
CA ALA A 179 15.13 -3.39 -10.92
C ALA A 179 14.80 -2.39 -12.04
N ALA A 180 15.03 -2.75 -13.32
CA ALA A 180 14.72 -1.91 -14.46
C ALA A 180 13.20 -1.79 -14.73
N ASP A 181 12.44 -2.82 -14.40
CA ASP A 181 11.00 -2.90 -14.67
C ASP A 181 10.13 -2.45 -13.49
N ALA A 182 10.75 -2.12 -12.36
CA ALA A 182 10.01 -1.65 -11.19
C ALA A 182 9.46 -0.25 -11.44
N LEU A 183 8.16 -0.12 -11.51
CA LEU A 183 7.47 1.14 -11.79
C LEU A 183 6.46 1.48 -10.70
N PRO A 184 6.18 2.78 -10.49
CA PRO A 184 5.08 3.21 -9.65
C PRO A 184 3.72 2.77 -10.24
N ASN A 185 2.80 2.39 -9.37
CA ASN A 185 1.41 2.18 -9.74
C ASN A 185 0.68 3.53 -9.80
N TYR A 186 0.64 4.14 -10.96
CA TYR A 186 -0.07 5.41 -11.18
C TYR A 186 -1.54 5.14 -11.52
N LEU A 187 -2.44 5.61 -10.64
CA LEU A 187 -3.88 5.55 -10.87
C LEU A 187 -4.42 6.88 -11.44
N ARG A 188 -3.61 7.91 -11.49
CA ARG A 188 -3.94 9.20 -12.10
C ARG A 188 -3.11 9.40 -13.36
N ASP A 189 -3.74 9.30 -14.52
CA ASP A 189 -3.08 9.42 -15.82
C ASP A 189 -2.71 10.87 -16.20
N ARG A 190 -3.37 11.86 -15.59
CA ARG A 190 -3.11 13.29 -15.83
C ARG A 190 -2.98 14.06 -14.54
N VAL A 191 -1.80 14.64 -14.31
CA VAL A 191 -1.53 15.51 -13.15
C VAL A 191 -1.92 16.98 -13.45
N THR A 192 -2.11 17.32 -14.72
CA THR A 192 -2.51 18.67 -15.16
C THR A 192 -3.94 18.65 -15.65
N GLY A 193 -4.82 19.35 -14.94
CA GLY A 193 -6.11 19.74 -15.50
C GLY A 193 -5.84 20.62 -16.73
N ALA A 194 -6.30 20.17 -17.90
CA ALA A 194 -6.47 21.08 -19.03
C ALA A 194 -7.54 22.09 -18.63
N SER A 195 -7.14 23.35 -18.59
CA SER A 195 -8.02 24.51 -18.53
C SER A 195 -9.01 24.47 -19.68
#